data_f10af9a89f96b54b5c80175df05e388c
#
_entry.id   f10af9a89f96b54b5c80175df05e388c
#
_cell.length_a   1.000
_cell.length_b   1.000
_cell.length_c   1.000
_cell.angle_alpha   90.00
_cell.angle_beta   90.00
_cell.angle_gamma   90.00
#
_symmetry.space_group_name_H-M   'P 1'
#
loop_
_entity.id
_entity.type
_entity.pdbx_description
1 polymer ?
#
loop_
_entity_poly.entity_id
_entity_poly.type
_entity_poly.pdbx_seq_one_letter_code
_entity_poly.pdbx_strand_id
1 'polypeptide(L)'
;MTKVNNDITYLGRTFKTSLSKPLTDVEYNDIVTEIRKKPTFDEACDDLIRISKGSTRMSKVVGYYLQDVLYKGRNGQDAWSIDEALSYKPIMEYFNAKISVNDKVYPAHLSKGENIKTAFRLCGIRCCRKLPNFPMKTIDELLQTYLPNGGNYYDYSCGWASRMLSAMKNGVSYYGTDPNNELIDALININGDYQEVTGTDTDVHLFNTGSEVFIPEMEGKIDFSFSSPPYFTLELYNIGNQSCNEDTDYNEWLDNYIKPTIDNIYKYLKEDGIFAINIKDIVVNKIEYHLTDDINRIIQESGKFEFVTTHDLKNIKRTFGSRYWAKHETGLSDKADELIFVYKKI
;
A
#
# COMPACT_ATOMS: atom_id res chain seq x y z
N MET A 1 1.19 36.63 16.94
CA MET A 1 1.23 35.90 15.65
C MET A 1 0.00 36.26 14.85
N THR A 2 0.16 36.99 13.78
CA THR A 2 -0.94 37.39 12.89
C THR A 2 -1.47 36.12 12.23
N LYS A 3 -2.77 35.83 12.38
CA LYS A 3 -3.43 34.77 11.60
C LYS A 3 -3.44 35.22 10.13
N VAL A 4 -2.49 34.75 9.38
CA VAL A 4 -2.50 34.90 7.92
C VAL A 4 -3.30 33.73 7.40
N ASN A 5 -4.45 34.01 6.79
CA ASN A 5 -5.28 32.99 6.16
C ASN A 5 -4.63 32.69 4.79
N ASN A 6 -3.64 31.84 4.78
CA ASN A 6 -2.93 31.45 3.57
C ASN A 6 -3.44 30.09 3.12
N ASP A 7 -4.38 30.10 2.17
CA ASP A 7 -4.68 28.91 1.43
C ASP A 7 -3.49 28.56 0.55
N ILE A 8 -2.92 27.39 0.72
CA ILE A 8 -1.85 26.87 -0.16
C ILE A 8 -2.52 26.09 -1.27
N THR A 9 -2.45 26.61 -2.51
CA THR A 9 -2.96 25.93 -3.71
C THR A 9 -1.81 25.49 -4.58
N TYR A 10 -1.74 24.20 -4.87
CA TYR A 10 -0.73 23.61 -5.74
C TYR A 10 -1.31 22.41 -6.50
N LEU A 11 -1.03 22.31 -7.78
CA LEU A 11 -1.56 21.27 -8.67
C LEU A 11 -3.09 21.11 -8.59
N GLY A 12 -3.83 22.23 -8.53
CA GLY A 12 -5.29 22.24 -8.48
C GLY A 12 -5.90 21.90 -7.10
N ARG A 13 -5.09 21.60 -6.11
CA ARG A 13 -5.52 21.27 -4.73
C ARG A 13 -5.28 22.42 -3.80
N THR A 14 -6.25 22.70 -2.93
CA THR A 14 -6.17 23.78 -1.94
C THR A 14 -6.11 23.21 -0.53
N PHE A 15 -5.06 23.58 0.20
CA PHE A 15 -4.89 23.26 1.60
C PHE A 15 -5.03 24.52 2.46
N LYS A 16 -6.01 24.50 3.36
CA LYS A 16 -6.26 25.63 4.28
C LYS A 16 -5.30 25.60 5.45
N THR A 17 -4.52 26.66 5.62
CA THR A 17 -3.60 26.78 6.73
C THR A 17 -3.61 28.19 7.33
N SER A 18 -3.53 28.26 8.66
CA SER A 18 -3.32 29.52 9.39
C SER A 18 -1.88 29.64 9.91
N LEU A 19 -1.03 28.68 9.59
CA LEU A 19 0.34 28.59 10.09
C LEU A 19 1.32 28.63 8.91
N SER A 20 2.34 29.46 9.04
CA SER A 20 3.51 29.46 8.15
C SER A 20 4.71 29.95 8.97
N LYS A 21 5.85 29.31 8.76
CA LYS A 21 7.13 29.76 9.26
C LYS A 21 8.10 29.72 8.09
N PRO A 22 8.48 30.90 7.56
CA PRO A 22 9.38 30.97 6.42
C PRO A 22 10.65 30.16 6.63
N LEU A 23 11.12 29.55 5.55
CA LEU A 23 12.37 28.81 5.50
C LEU A 23 13.34 29.54 4.56
N THR A 24 14.58 29.66 4.95
CA THR A 24 15.65 29.95 4.01
C THR A 24 15.80 28.79 3.02
N ASP A 25 16.46 29.03 1.88
CA ASP A 25 16.67 27.95 0.89
C ASP A 25 17.58 26.85 1.46
N VAL A 26 18.52 27.21 2.34
CA VAL A 26 19.38 26.23 3.03
C VAL A 26 18.54 25.34 3.95
N GLU A 27 17.74 25.92 4.84
CA GLU A 27 16.86 25.13 5.75
C GLU A 27 15.88 24.27 4.99
N TYR A 28 15.31 24.77 3.89
CA TYR A 28 14.41 23.99 3.04
C TYR A 28 15.13 22.77 2.45
N ASN A 29 16.30 22.96 1.85
CA ASN A 29 17.08 21.89 1.23
C ASN A 29 17.56 20.87 2.29
N ASP A 30 17.95 21.30 3.47
CA ASP A 30 18.35 20.42 4.57
C ASP A 30 17.19 19.53 5.01
N ILE A 31 16.00 20.10 5.18
CA ILE A 31 14.80 19.35 5.53
C ILE A 31 14.44 18.32 4.44
N VAL A 32 14.42 18.74 3.17
CA VAL A 32 14.13 17.85 2.05
C VAL A 32 15.13 16.71 1.97
N THR A 33 16.43 17.02 2.10
CA THR A 33 17.51 16.02 2.09
C THR A 33 17.33 15.00 3.20
N GLU A 34 17.07 15.45 4.42
CA GLU A 34 16.88 14.53 5.54
C GLU A 34 15.62 13.65 5.40
N ILE A 35 14.52 14.20 4.86
CA ILE A 35 13.31 13.41 4.60
C ILE A 35 13.55 12.38 3.48
N ARG A 36 14.34 12.71 2.46
CA ARG A 36 14.68 11.80 1.35
C ARG A 36 15.76 10.78 1.70
N LYS A 37 16.46 10.95 2.82
CA LYS A 37 17.53 10.03 3.23
C LYS A 37 16.99 8.60 3.34
N LYS A 38 17.65 7.68 2.65
CA LYS A 38 17.35 6.26 2.68
C LYS A 38 18.14 5.53 3.78
N PRO A 39 17.65 4.37 4.26
CA PRO A 39 18.49 3.42 4.96
C PRO A 39 19.70 3.03 4.12
N THR A 40 20.74 2.52 4.74
CA THR A 40 21.88 1.94 4.03
C THR A 40 21.53 0.55 3.49
N PHE A 41 22.33 0.05 2.55
CA PHE A 41 22.19 -1.33 2.04
C PHE A 41 22.33 -2.35 3.18
N ASP A 42 23.35 -2.18 4.04
CA ASP A 42 23.57 -3.08 5.19
C ASP A 42 22.35 -3.13 6.13
N GLU A 43 21.73 -1.97 6.41
CA GLU A 43 20.50 -1.93 7.21
C GLU A 43 19.33 -2.66 6.54
N ALA A 44 19.24 -2.63 5.22
CA ALA A 44 18.22 -3.37 4.46
C ALA A 44 18.51 -4.87 4.49
N CYS A 45 19.77 -5.29 4.30
CA CYS A 45 20.21 -6.68 4.40
C CYS A 45 19.95 -7.26 5.81
N ASP A 46 20.22 -6.50 6.86
CA ASP A 46 19.89 -6.90 8.23
C ASP A 46 18.39 -7.18 8.42
N ASP A 47 17.52 -6.37 7.85
CA ASP A 47 16.06 -6.63 7.90
C ASP A 47 15.71 -7.89 7.07
N LEU A 48 16.31 -8.11 5.88
CA LEU A 48 16.10 -9.33 5.07
C LEU A 48 16.50 -10.60 5.85
N ILE A 49 17.66 -10.59 6.50
CA ILE A 49 18.12 -11.70 7.35
C ILE A 49 17.16 -11.94 8.53
N ARG A 50 16.64 -10.89 9.15
CA ARG A 50 15.63 -11.03 10.23
C ARG A 50 14.31 -11.58 9.71
N ILE A 51 13.89 -11.16 8.51
CA ILE A 51 12.66 -11.64 7.86
C ILE A 51 12.77 -13.14 7.60
N SER A 52 13.91 -13.64 7.07
CA SER A 52 14.13 -15.07 6.84
C SER A 52 14.05 -15.90 8.13
N LYS A 53 14.29 -15.28 9.29
CA LYS A 53 14.17 -15.89 10.63
C LYS A 53 12.80 -15.65 11.29
N GLY A 54 11.81 -15.23 10.53
CA GLY A 54 10.43 -15.07 11.00
C GLY A 54 10.01 -13.65 11.42
N SER A 55 10.88 -12.64 11.31
CA SER A 55 10.47 -11.24 11.57
C SER A 55 9.44 -10.77 10.55
N THR A 56 8.57 -9.86 10.99
CA THR A 56 7.63 -9.14 10.11
C THR A 56 8.03 -7.67 9.93
N ARG A 57 9.20 -7.27 10.45
CA ARG A 57 9.70 -5.91 10.33
C ARG A 57 10.46 -5.75 9.02
N MET A 58 9.98 -4.86 8.16
CA MET A 58 10.55 -4.62 6.83
C MET A 58 10.83 -3.14 6.52
N SER A 59 10.89 -2.29 7.55
CA SER A 59 10.96 -0.84 7.35
C SER A 59 12.23 -0.37 6.64
N LYS A 60 13.34 -1.08 6.83
CA LYS A 60 14.61 -0.76 6.19
C LYS A 60 14.64 -1.25 4.74
N VAL A 61 14.07 -2.42 4.45
CA VAL A 61 13.87 -2.93 3.09
C VAL A 61 13.02 -1.95 2.29
N VAL A 62 11.83 -1.61 2.78
CA VAL A 62 10.93 -0.64 2.11
C VAL A 62 11.60 0.72 1.93
N GLY A 63 12.31 1.19 2.96
CA GLY A 63 13.01 2.48 2.90
C GLY A 63 14.15 2.52 1.89
N TYR A 64 14.88 1.43 1.70
CA TYR A 64 16.00 1.36 0.79
C TYR A 64 15.56 1.17 -0.67
N TYR A 65 14.73 0.15 -0.94
CA TYR A 65 14.37 -0.23 -2.32
C TYR A 65 13.17 0.53 -2.87
N LEU A 66 12.17 0.87 -2.04
CA LEU A 66 10.85 1.29 -2.50
C LEU A 66 10.51 2.75 -2.17
N GLN A 67 11.38 3.48 -1.45
CA GLN A 67 11.05 4.84 -1.00
C GLN A 67 10.67 5.77 -2.16
N ASP A 68 11.44 5.76 -3.25
CA ASP A 68 11.21 6.68 -4.36
C ASP A 68 9.90 6.40 -5.08
N VAL A 69 9.56 5.11 -5.27
CA VAL A 69 8.29 4.70 -5.85
C VAL A 69 7.11 5.07 -4.94
N LEU A 70 7.25 4.81 -3.63
CA LEU A 70 6.26 5.16 -2.62
C LEU A 70 5.99 6.66 -2.50
N TYR A 71 7.00 7.48 -2.75
CA TYR A 71 6.89 8.94 -2.62
C TYR A 71 6.14 9.58 -3.78
N LYS A 72 6.02 8.88 -4.92
CA LYS A 72 5.25 9.34 -6.10
C LYS A 72 3.74 9.14 -5.93
N GLY A 73 3.32 8.14 -5.18
CA GLY A 73 1.91 7.78 -5.01
C GLY A 73 1.16 8.72 -4.06
N ARG A 74 -0.14 8.85 -4.31
CA ARG A 74 -1.09 9.64 -3.52
C ARG A 74 -2.05 8.72 -2.78
N ASN A 75 -2.32 9.03 -1.53
CA ASN A 75 -3.34 8.34 -0.73
C ASN A 75 -4.56 9.27 -0.56
N GLY A 76 -5.43 9.27 -1.54
CA GLY A 76 -6.60 10.13 -1.67
C GLY A 76 -6.50 11.05 -2.89
N GLN A 77 -7.65 11.32 -3.53
CA GLN A 77 -7.71 12.19 -4.72
C GLN A 77 -7.23 13.62 -4.44
N ASP A 78 -7.56 14.17 -3.27
CA ASP A 78 -7.13 15.51 -2.86
C ASP A 78 -5.78 15.53 -2.14
N ALA A 79 -5.12 14.36 -2.05
CA ALA A 79 -3.82 14.27 -1.40
C ALA A 79 -2.69 14.63 -2.39
N TRP A 80 -1.61 15.19 -1.86
CA TRP A 80 -0.33 15.25 -2.57
C TRP A 80 0.47 13.99 -2.31
N SER A 81 1.28 13.60 -3.26
CA SER A 81 2.36 12.67 -3.01
C SER A 81 3.42 13.31 -2.10
N ILE A 82 4.28 12.50 -1.52
CA ILE A 82 5.40 13.03 -0.72
C ILE A 82 6.32 13.88 -1.61
N ASP A 83 6.57 13.45 -2.85
CA ASP A 83 7.41 14.17 -3.80
C ASP A 83 6.83 15.53 -4.19
N GLU A 84 5.53 15.60 -4.44
CA GLU A 84 4.84 16.87 -4.70
C GLU A 84 4.97 17.82 -3.49
N ALA A 85 4.75 17.30 -2.29
CA ALA A 85 4.87 18.10 -1.07
C ALA A 85 6.30 18.60 -0.83
N LEU A 86 7.30 17.73 -1.04
CA LEU A 86 8.71 18.09 -0.89
C LEU A 86 9.19 19.06 -1.96
N SER A 87 8.54 19.14 -3.09
CA SER A 87 8.88 20.06 -4.18
C SER A 87 8.26 21.45 -4.01
N TYR A 88 7.38 21.65 -3.03
CA TYR A 88 6.64 22.88 -2.84
C TYR A 88 6.95 23.56 -1.52
N LYS A 89 7.84 24.53 -1.51
CA LYS A 89 8.36 25.23 -0.32
C LYS A 89 7.26 25.72 0.64
N PRO A 90 6.11 26.30 0.22
CA PRO A 90 5.07 26.73 1.15
C PRO A 90 4.48 25.60 2.00
N ILE A 91 4.39 24.36 1.51
CA ILE A 91 3.97 23.20 2.30
C ILE A 91 5.02 22.86 3.36
N MET A 92 6.30 22.96 2.99
CA MET A 92 7.40 22.71 3.94
C MET A 92 7.49 23.81 5.01
N GLU A 93 7.16 25.04 4.68
CA GLU A 93 7.02 26.14 5.64
C GLU A 93 5.86 25.93 6.61
N TYR A 94 4.72 25.42 6.12
CA TYR A 94 3.61 24.99 6.99
C TYR A 94 4.02 23.85 7.92
N PHE A 95 4.69 22.84 7.39
CA PHE A 95 5.23 21.72 8.17
C PHE A 95 6.19 22.21 9.26
N ASN A 96 7.13 23.09 8.90
CA ASN A 96 8.08 23.68 9.83
C ASN A 96 7.39 24.49 10.94
N ALA A 97 6.36 25.27 10.59
CA ALA A 97 5.54 26.01 11.56
C ALA A 97 4.81 25.07 12.52
N LYS A 98 4.25 23.97 12.00
CA LYS A 98 3.51 22.98 12.79
C LYS A 98 4.42 22.26 13.80
N ILE A 99 5.62 21.87 13.40
CA ILE A 99 6.63 21.31 14.32
C ILE A 99 6.99 22.31 15.38
N SER A 100 7.21 23.58 15.03
CA SER A 100 7.66 24.63 15.94
C SER A 100 6.60 25.07 16.95
N VAL A 101 5.30 24.95 16.63
CA VAL A 101 4.19 25.41 17.50
C VAL A 101 3.70 24.31 18.44
N ASN A 102 3.85 23.04 18.06
CA ASN A 102 3.34 21.92 18.85
C ASN A 102 4.41 21.30 19.77
N ASP A 103 5.17 22.14 20.46
CA ASP A 103 6.19 21.74 21.43
C ASP A 103 5.74 20.69 22.46
N LYS A 104 4.45 20.47 22.65
CA LYS A 104 3.90 19.48 23.58
C LYS A 104 3.61 18.11 22.96
N VAL A 105 3.43 18.01 21.65
CA VAL A 105 3.03 16.76 20.98
C VAL A 105 4.20 16.11 20.23
N TYR A 106 5.05 16.90 19.61
CA TYR A 106 6.15 16.42 18.75
C TYR A 106 7.54 16.42 19.40
N PRO A 107 7.86 17.23 20.41
CA PRO A 107 9.12 17.08 21.13
C PRO A 107 9.31 15.72 21.77
N ALA A 108 8.22 15.03 22.13
CA ALA A 108 8.32 13.66 22.64
C ALA A 108 8.95 12.71 21.61
N HIS A 109 8.76 12.94 20.31
CA HIS A 109 9.38 12.16 19.22
C HIS A 109 10.77 12.68 18.87
N LEU A 110 10.95 13.99 18.81
CA LEU A 110 12.28 14.61 18.60
C LEU A 110 13.20 14.36 19.80
N SER A 111 12.68 14.41 21.03
CA SER A 111 13.47 14.09 22.23
C SER A 111 13.90 12.63 22.37
N LYS A 112 13.28 11.72 21.59
CA LYS A 112 13.68 10.30 21.49
C LYS A 112 14.70 10.05 20.39
N GLY A 113 15.29 11.08 19.80
CA GLY A 113 16.23 10.96 18.69
C GLY A 113 15.57 10.58 17.37
N GLU A 114 14.24 10.74 17.26
CA GLU A 114 13.57 10.56 15.98
C GLU A 114 13.88 11.74 15.05
N ASN A 115 14.28 11.40 13.83
CA ASN A 115 14.70 12.39 12.85
C ASN A 115 13.47 13.12 12.25
N ILE A 116 13.74 14.20 11.55
CA ILE A 116 12.74 15.06 10.90
C ILE A 116 11.84 14.30 9.94
N LYS A 117 12.31 13.21 9.33
CA LYS A 117 11.56 12.29 8.47
C LYS A 117 10.41 11.61 9.23
N THR A 118 10.67 11.18 10.46
CA THR A 118 9.63 10.61 11.33
C THR A 118 8.65 11.68 11.76
N ALA A 119 9.13 12.87 12.11
CA ALA A 119 8.29 14.02 12.42
C ALA A 119 7.39 14.41 11.24
N PHE A 120 7.93 14.47 10.02
CA PHE A 120 7.16 14.74 8.80
C PHE A 120 6.04 13.71 8.59
N ARG A 121 6.35 12.43 8.75
CA ARG A 121 5.38 11.34 8.64
C ARG A 121 4.28 11.39 9.70
N LEU A 122 4.66 11.70 10.96
CA LEU A 122 3.75 11.72 12.12
C LEU A 122 2.93 12.99 12.23
N CYS A 123 3.45 14.12 11.77
CA CYS A 123 2.74 15.40 11.77
C CYS A 123 1.42 15.34 10.99
N GLY A 124 1.18 14.23 10.26
CA GLY A 124 -0.09 14.01 9.59
C GLY A 124 -0.44 15.24 8.78
N ILE A 125 0.47 15.69 7.91
CA ILE A 125 0.07 16.62 6.87
C ILE A 125 -1.02 15.87 6.14
N ARG A 126 -2.28 16.23 6.37
CA ARG A 126 -3.46 15.54 5.83
C ARG A 126 -3.41 15.41 4.30
N CYS A 127 -2.63 16.29 3.68
CA CYS A 127 -2.43 16.35 2.25
C CYS A 127 -1.32 15.43 1.72
N CYS A 128 -0.55 14.75 2.58
CA CYS A 128 0.62 13.97 2.18
C CYS A 128 0.71 12.69 3.02
N ARG A 129 -0.16 11.72 2.72
CA ARG A 129 -0.21 10.45 3.45
C ARG A 129 0.62 9.40 2.73
N LYS A 130 1.41 8.67 3.51
CA LYS A 130 2.11 7.49 2.99
C LYS A 130 1.12 6.41 2.60
N LEU A 131 1.34 5.80 1.45
CA LEU A 131 0.64 4.59 1.04
C LEU A 131 0.88 3.47 2.07
N PRO A 132 -0.17 2.76 2.49
CA PRO A 132 -0.04 1.68 3.47
C PRO A 132 0.64 0.46 2.85
N ASN A 133 1.31 -0.33 3.69
CA ASN A 133 1.76 -1.66 3.30
C ASN A 133 0.89 -2.71 4.01
N PHE A 134 0.56 -3.78 3.31
CA PHE A 134 -0.23 -4.86 3.90
C PHE A 134 0.58 -5.57 5.00
N PRO A 135 -0.05 -5.94 6.13
CA PRO A 135 0.66 -6.53 7.26
C PRO A 135 1.20 -7.94 6.95
N MET A 136 2.51 -8.14 7.04
CA MET A 136 3.14 -9.45 6.80
C MET A 136 2.56 -10.56 7.67
N LYS A 137 2.26 -10.27 8.95
CA LYS A 137 1.70 -11.28 9.87
C LYS A 137 0.40 -11.89 9.34
N THR A 138 -0.48 -11.07 8.77
CA THR A 138 -1.74 -11.54 8.18
C THR A 138 -1.47 -12.43 6.97
N ILE A 139 -0.47 -12.08 6.13
CA ILE A 139 -0.09 -12.93 5.00
C ILE A 139 0.47 -14.25 5.49
N ASP A 140 1.36 -14.24 6.50
CA ASP A 140 1.89 -15.48 7.08
C ASP A 140 0.77 -16.42 7.54
N GLU A 141 -0.23 -15.87 8.23
CA GLU A 141 -1.40 -16.64 8.70
C GLU A 141 -2.22 -17.21 7.53
N LEU A 142 -2.41 -16.43 6.45
CA LEU A 142 -3.10 -16.91 5.24
C LEU A 142 -2.31 -18.01 4.53
N LEU A 143 -1.01 -17.83 4.32
CA LEU A 143 -0.17 -18.83 3.67
C LEU A 143 -0.11 -20.13 4.50
N GLN A 144 0.00 -20.03 5.82
CA GLN A 144 -0.05 -21.20 6.71
C GLN A 144 -1.40 -21.91 6.66
N THR A 145 -2.50 -21.19 6.42
CA THR A 145 -3.84 -21.75 6.35
C THR A 145 -4.11 -22.43 5.01
N TYR A 146 -3.75 -21.78 3.91
CA TYR A 146 -4.12 -22.22 2.56
C TYR A 146 -2.99 -22.93 1.80
N LEU A 147 -1.74 -22.75 2.22
CA LEU A 147 -0.55 -23.40 1.66
C LEU A 147 0.34 -24.01 2.75
N PRO A 148 -0.20 -24.83 3.67
CA PRO A 148 0.57 -25.33 4.83
C PRO A 148 1.77 -26.21 4.43
N ASN A 149 1.76 -26.78 3.25
CA ASN A 149 2.82 -27.63 2.69
C ASN A 149 3.60 -26.97 1.53
N GLY A 150 3.53 -25.65 1.41
CA GLY A 150 4.02 -24.92 0.23
C GLY A 150 3.01 -24.95 -0.91
N GLY A 151 3.41 -24.43 -2.06
CA GLY A 151 2.58 -24.32 -3.27
C GLY A 151 2.79 -22.98 -3.98
N ASN A 152 1.95 -22.71 -4.96
CA ASN A 152 2.05 -21.53 -5.82
C ASN A 152 1.03 -20.47 -5.40
N TYR A 153 1.53 -19.34 -4.98
CA TYR A 153 0.75 -18.18 -4.55
C TYR A 153 0.76 -17.08 -5.62
N TYR A 154 -0.41 -16.63 -6.05
CA TYR A 154 -0.55 -15.50 -6.97
C TYR A 154 -1.03 -14.24 -6.26
N ASP A 155 -0.24 -13.16 -6.37
CA ASP A 155 -0.51 -11.82 -5.90
C ASP A 155 -0.81 -10.91 -7.10
N TYR A 156 -2.08 -10.61 -7.33
CA TYR A 156 -2.53 -9.83 -8.50
C TYR A 156 -2.38 -8.31 -8.36
N SER A 157 -1.65 -7.84 -7.35
CA SER A 157 -1.22 -6.44 -7.15
C SER A 157 -0.07 -6.43 -6.17
N CYS A 158 1.17 -6.66 -6.63
CA CYS A 158 2.36 -6.96 -5.81
C CYS A 158 2.55 -6.03 -4.59
N GLY A 159 2.19 -4.74 -4.73
CA GLY A 159 2.33 -3.75 -3.67
C GLY A 159 3.78 -3.62 -3.19
N TRP A 160 3.95 -3.32 -1.92
CA TRP A 160 5.23 -2.86 -1.36
C TRP A 160 6.05 -4.00 -0.73
N ALA A 161 6.22 -5.11 -1.44
CA ALA A 161 7.03 -6.28 -1.09
C ALA A 161 6.55 -7.14 0.10
N SER A 162 5.57 -6.74 0.90
CA SER A 162 5.19 -7.49 2.11
C SER A 162 4.71 -8.91 1.81
N ARG A 163 3.91 -9.08 0.74
CA ARG A 163 3.37 -10.38 0.36
C ARG A 163 4.44 -11.26 -0.27
N MET A 164 5.30 -10.71 -1.13
CA MET A 164 6.45 -11.42 -1.69
C MET A 164 7.41 -11.91 -0.59
N LEU A 165 7.83 -11.03 0.31
CA LEU A 165 8.74 -11.39 1.42
C LEU A 165 8.11 -12.42 2.36
N SER A 166 6.79 -12.38 2.55
CA SER A 166 6.09 -13.39 3.33
C SER A 166 6.09 -14.75 2.62
N ALA A 167 5.86 -14.79 1.31
CA ALA A 167 5.95 -16.02 0.51
C ALA A 167 7.38 -16.61 0.58
N MET A 168 8.39 -15.80 0.33
CA MET A 168 9.79 -16.21 0.34
C MET A 168 10.20 -16.84 1.67
N LYS A 169 9.90 -16.19 2.80
CA LYS A 169 10.28 -16.75 4.12
C LYS A 169 9.49 -17.99 4.53
N ASN A 170 8.30 -18.22 3.96
CA ASN A 170 7.49 -19.41 4.20
C ASN A 170 7.76 -20.52 3.15
N GLY A 171 8.72 -20.34 2.24
CA GLY A 171 9.05 -21.36 1.22
C GLY A 171 7.93 -21.60 0.20
N VAL A 172 7.15 -20.55 -0.10
CA VAL A 172 6.02 -20.57 -1.05
C VAL A 172 6.47 -19.93 -2.35
N SER A 173 6.21 -20.59 -3.49
CA SER A 173 6.46 -20.02 -4.82
C SER A 173 5.55 -18.80 -5.03
N TYR A 174 6.15 -17.68 -5.42
CA TYR A 174 5.44 -16.40 -5.56
C TYR A 174 5.30 -16.01 -7.03
N TYR A 175 4.08 -15.73 -7.43
CA TYR A 175 3.74 -15.16 -8.74
C TYR A 175 3.11 -13.79 -8.49
N GLY A 176 3.66 -12.73 -9.09
CA GLY A 176 3.19 -11.38 -8.83
C GLY A 176 3.03 -10.55 -10.09
N THR A 177 1.93 -9.80 -10.20
CA THR A 177 1.70 -8.81 -11.26
C THR A 177 1.63 -7.41 -10.70
N ASP A 178 2.23 -6.46 -11.39
CA ASP A 178 2.06 -5.02 -11.15
C ASP A 178 2.43 -4.24 -12.42
N PRO A 179 1.65 -3.24 -12.84
CA PRO A 179 1.96 -2.46 -14.04
C PRO A 179 3.11 -1.46 -13.82
N ASN A 180 3.55 -1.24 -12.59
CA ASN A 180 4.62 -0.30 -12.24
C ASN A 180 6.00 -0.97 -12.42
N ASN A 181 6.70 -0.61 -13.50
CA ASN A 181 8.02 -1.15 -13.80
C ASN A 181 9.07 -0.83 -12.70
N GLU A 182 9.05 0.38 -12.12
CA GLU A 182 9.99 0.73 -11.05
C GLU A 182 9.76 -0.14 -9.80
N LEU A 183 8.52 -0.49 -9.53
CA LEU A 183 8.18 -1.41 -8.44
C LEU A 183 8.68 -2.82 -8.76
N ILE A 184 8.41 -3.33 -9.95
CA ILE A 184 8.88 -4.66 -10.38
C ILE A 184 10.41 -4.77 -10.30
N ASP A 185 11.13 -3.77 -10.81
CA ASP A 185 12.60 -3.72 -10.72
C ASP A 185 13.08 -3.75 -9.27
N ALA A 186 12.43 -3.01 -8.39
CA ALA A 186 12.76 -3.03 -6.96
C ALA A 186 12.47 -4.39 -6.30
N LEU A 187 11.38 -5.07 -6.68
CA LEU A 187 11.05 -6.40 -6.17
C LEU A 187 12.05 -7.46 -6.66
N ILE A 188 12.52 -7.37 -7.91
CA ILE A 188 13.58 -8.23 -8.46
C ILE A 188 14.87 -8.07 -7.63
N ASN A 189 15.28 -6.82 -7.36
CA ASN A 189 16.46 -6.55 -6.55
C ASN A 189 16.31 -7.08 -5.11
N ILE A 190 15.15 -6.88 -4.48
CA ILE A 190 14.85 -7.43 -3.14
C ILE A 190 14.98 -8.96 -3.15
N ASN A 191 14.47 -9.63 -4.17
CA ASN A 191 14.57 -11.09 -4.29
C ASN A 191 16.03 -11.55 -4.42
N GLY A 192 16.80 -10.92 -5.31
CA GLY A 192 18.21 -11.24 -5.51
C GLY A 192 19.03 -11.07 -4.23
N ASP A 193 18.90 -9.92 -3.57
CA ASP A 193 19.63 -9.63 -2.34
C ASP A 193 19.17 -10.53 -1.17
N TYR A 194 17.87 -10.87 -1.11
CA TYR A 194 17.38 -11.84 -0.12
C TYR A 194 18.04 -13.21 -0.28
N GLN A 195 18.12 -13.74 -1.50
CA GLN A 195 18.81 -15.00 -1.79
C GLN A 195 20.30 -14.93 -1.40
N GLU A 196 20.98 -13.84 -1.78
CA GLU A 196 22.40 -13.65 -1.49
C GLU A 196 22.67 -13.62 0.01
N VAL A 197 21.93 -12.78 0.78
CA VAL A 197 22.25 -12.57 2.21
C VAL A 197 21.73 -13.68 3.13
N THR A 198 20.72 -14.45 2.68
CA THR A 198 20.13 -15.52 3.50
C THR A 198 20.60 -16.92 3.10
N GLY A 199 21.13 -17.09 1.89
CA GLY A 199 21.42 -18.39 1.30
C GLY A 199 20.18 -19.22 0.99
N THR A 200 18.99 -18.60 0.97
CA THR A 200 17.70 -19.26 0.72
C THR A 200 17.38 -19.17 -0.76
N ASP A 201 17.21 -20.30 -1.41
CA ASP A 201 16.64 -20.33 -2.77
C ASP A 201 15.16 -20.00 -2.72
N THR A 202 14.71 -19.07 -3.56
CA THR A 202 13.32 -18.61 -3.64
C THR A 202 12.80 -18.72 -5.06
N ASP A 203 11.56 -19.16 -5.20
CA ASP A 203 10.88 -19.28 -6.48
C ASP A 203 9.92 -18.09 -6.65
N VAL A 204 10.41 -17.03 -7.34
CA VAL A 204 9.71 -15.75 -7.51
C VAL A 204 9.60 -15.40 -8.99
N HIS A 205 8.36 -15.26 -9.46
CA HIS A 205 7.99 -14.88 -10.82
C HIS A 205 7.27 -13.53 -10.80
N LEU A 206 7.85 -12.53 -11.42
CA LEU A 206 7.32 -11.16 -11.46
C LEU A 206 7.00 -10.76 -12.90
N PHE A 207 5.79 -10.24 -13.10
CA PHE A 207 5.29 -9.83 -14.42
C PHE A 207 4.94 -8.33 -14.39
N ASN A 208 5.60 -7.54 -15.23
CA ASN A 208 5.32 -6.12 -15.36
C ASN A 208 4.08 -5.89 -16.24
N THR A 209 2.92 -6.16 -15.67
CA THR A 209 1.62 -5.99 -16.32
C THR A 209 0.51 -5.88 -15.28
N GLY A 210 -0.64 -5.31 -15.67
CA GLY A 210 -1.84 -5.35 -14.84
C GLY A 210 -2.44 -6.75 -14.77
N SER A 211 -3.16 -7.04 -13.69
CA SER A 211 -3.78 -8.36 -13.47
C SER A 211 -4.96 -8.66 -14.42
N GLU A 212 -5.49 -7.64 -15.07
CA GLU A 212 -6.51 -7.76 -16.12
C GLU A 212 -5.95 -8.38 -17.42
N VAL A 213 -4.65 -8.39 -17.60
CA VAL A 213 -3.98 -9.00 -18.78
C VAL A 213 -3.69 -10.47 -18.50
N PHE A 214 -4.15 -11.34 -19.39
CA PHE A 214 -3.94 -12.80 -19.26
C PHE A 214 -2.50 -13.19 -19.53
N ILE A 215 -1.92 -14.02 -18.64
CA ILE A 215 -0.55 -14.55 -18.72
C ILE A 215 -0.64 -16.07 -18.91
N PRO A 216 -0.41 -16.57 -20.14
CA PRO A 216 -0.59 -17.99 -20.45
C PRO A 216 0.27 -18.93 -19.59
N GLU A 217 1.46 -18.48 -19.18
CA GLU A 217 2.39 -19.25 -18.37
C GLU A 217 1.84 -19.61 -16.97
N MET A 218 0.81 -18.91 -16.51
CA MET A 218 0.23 -19.13 -15.18
C MET A 218 -0.98 -20.07 -15.21
N GLU A 219 -1.53 -20.39 -16.38
CA GLU A 219 -2.77 -21.17 -16.50
C GLU A 219 -2.67 -22.52 -15.77
N GLY A 220 -3.62 -22.78 -14.87
CA GLY A 220 -3.73 -24.02 -14.10
C GLY A 220 -2.60 -24.29 -13.10
N LYS A 221 -1.78 -23.28 -12.76
CA LYS A 221 -0.60 -23.49 -11.90
C LYS A 221 -0.77 -23.04 -10.45
N ILE A 222 -1.73 -22.19 -10.17
CA ILE A 222 -1.86 -21.49 -8.89
C ILE A 222 -2.71 -22.28 -7.91
N ASP A 223 -2.22 -22.45 -6.69
CA ASP A 223 -2.95 -23.11 -5.58
C ASP A 223 -3.77 -22.11 -4.77
N PHE A 224 -3.20 -20.92 -4.55
CA PHE A 224 -3.82 -19.86 -3.77
C PHE A 224 -3.58 -18.49 -4.43
N SER A 225 -4.65 -17.71 -4.60
CA SER A 225 -4.55 -16.34 -5.06
C SER A 225 -5.09 -15.40 -3.98
N PHE A 226 -4.29 -14.38 -3.63
CA PHE A 226 -4.68 -13.35 -2.67
C PHE A 226 -4.03 -12.02 -2.99
N SER A 227 -4.79 -10.94 -2.93
CA SER A 227 -4.28 -9.58 -2.89
C SER A 227 -5.28 -8.60 -2.27
N SER A 228 -4.84 -7.36 -2.14
CA SER A 228 -5.66 -6.18 -1.92
C SER A 228 -5.57 -5.36 -3.20
N PRO A 229 -6.56 -5.38 -4.07
CA PRO A 229 -6.51 -4.58 -5.30
C PRO A 229 -6.54 -3.08 -4.97
N PRO A 230 -6.14 -2.20 -5.89
CA PRO A 230 -6.39 -0.77 -5.74
C PRO A 230 -7.89 -0.51 -5.45
N TYR A 231 -8.18 0.29 -4.43
CA TYR A 231 -9.56 0.61 -4.06
C TYR A 231 -10.06 1.80 -4.89
N PHE A 232 -10.32 1.55 -6.19
CA PHE A 232 -10.76 2.56 -7.13
C PHE A 232 -9.86 3.81 -7.04
N THR A 233 -10.42 5.03 -7.00
CA THR A 233 -9.66 6.28 -6.94
C THR A 233 -9.22 6.70 -5.53
N LEU A 234 -9.35 5.80 -4.53
CA LEU A 234 -8.84 6.07 -3.17
C LEU A 234 -7.31 6.19 -3.14
N GLU A 235 -6.63 5.41 -3.97
CA GLU A 235 -5.17 5.42 -4.11
C GLU A 235 -4.80 5.66 -5.57
N LEU A 236 -3.98 6.69 -5.81
CA LEU A 236 -3.47 7.04 -7.13
C LEU A 236 -1.94 6.94 -7.11
N TYR A 237 -1.42 6.01 -7.88
CA TYR A 237 0.02 5.71 -7.87
C TYR A 237 0.85 6.60 -8.78
N ASN A 238 0.20 7.45 -9.62
CA ASN A 238 0.84 8.37 -10.57
C ASN A 238 1.81 7.68 -11.54
N ILE A 239 1.44 6.49 -11.98
CA ILE A 239 2.13 5.73 -13.01
C ILE A 239 1.26 5.62 -14.26
N GLY A 240 1.88 5.48 -15.44
CA GLY A 240 1.16 5.53 -16.72
C GLY A 240 0.08 4.46 -16.90
N ASN A 241 0.27 3.26 -16.33
CA ASN A 241 -0.58 2.08 -16.54
C ASN A 241 -1.30 1.64 -15.25
N GLN A 242 -1.80 2.55 -14.44
CA GLN A 242 -2.59 2.17 -13.27
C GLN A 242 -4.03 1.82 -13.66
N SER A 243 -4.73 1.04 -12.80
CA SER A 243 -6.09 0.54 -13.05
C SER A 243 -7.16 1.65 -13.19
N CYS A 244 -6.91 2.82 -12.63
CA CYS A 244 -7.78 3.99 -12.72
C CYS A 244 -6.99 5.29 -12.57
N ASN A 245 -7.57 6.39 -13.03
CA ASN A 245 -7.13 7.76 -12.82
C ASN A 245 -8.25 8.60 -12.18
N GLU A 246 -8.04 9.91 -12.01
CA GLU A 246 -9.03 10.79 -11.37
C GLU A 246 -10.38 10.84 -12.12
N ASP A 247 -10.38 10.62 -13.44
CA ASP A 247 -11.56 10.73 -14.32
C ASP A 247 -12.20 9.36 -14.67
N THR A 248 -11.67 8.26 -14.14
CA THR A 248 -12.18 6.92 -14.45
C THR A 248 -13.59 6.73 -13.88
N ASP A 249 -14.55 6.27 -14.68
CA ASP A 249 -15.87 5.86 -14.21
C ASP A 249 -15.80 4.58 -13.39
N TYR A 250 -16.61 4.49 -12.34
CA TYR A 250 -16.60 3.35 -11.42
C TYR A 250 -17.00 2.03 -12.10
N ASN A 251 -18.04 2.07 -12.96
CA ASN A 251 -18.49 0.86 -13.66
C ASN A 251 -17.47 0.45 -14.72
N GLU A 252 -16.85 1.41 -15.40
CA GLU A 252 -15.74 1.12 -16.31
C GLU A 252 -14.57 0.45 -15.60
N TRP A 253 -14.21 0.89 -14.38
CA TRP A 253 -13.19 0.24 -13.58
C TRP A 253 -13.57 -1.19 -13.18
N LEU A 254 -14.83 -1.43 -12.79
CA LEU A 254 -15.32 -2.79 -12.51
C LEU A 254 -15.26 -3.68 -13.77
N ASP A 255 -15.66 -3.15 -14.93
CA ASP A 255 -15.73 -3.90 -16.18
C ASP A 255 -14.35 -4.16 -16.81
N ASN A 256 -13.44 -3.18 -16.77
CA ASN A 256 -12.17 -3.24 -17.48
C ASN A 256 -10.99 -3.74 -16.60
N TYR A 257 -11.14 -3.72 -15.27
CA TYR A 257 -10.10 -4.15 -14.35
C TYR A 257 -10.54 -5.31 -13.46
N ILE A 258 -11.62 -5.15 -12.68
CA ILE A 258 -12.03 -6.16 -11.68
C ILE A 258 -12.51 -7.45 -12.35
N LYS A 259 -13.42 -7.38 -13.30
CA LYS A 259 -13.96 -8.58 -13.98
C LYS A 259 -12.86 -9.36 -14.72
N PRO A 260 -12.02 -8.75 -15.58
CA PRO A 260 -10.93 -9.48 -16.23
C PRO A 260 -9.92 -10.07 -15.26
N THR A 261 -9.61 -9.36 -14.15
CA THR A 261 -8.75 -9.88 -13.10
C THR A 261 -9.32 -11.17 -12.47
N ILE A 262 -10.61 -11.16 -12.11
CA ILE A 262 -11.30 -12.35 -11.55
C ILE A 262 -11.31 -13.50 -12.56
N ASP A 263 -11.55 -13.19 -13.83
CA ASP A 263 -11.54 -14.18 -14.91
C ASP A 263 -10.16 -14.82 -15.12
N ASN A 264 -9.09 -14.03 -15.02
CA ASN A 264 -7.72 -14.51 -15.11
C ASN A 264 -7.35 -15.35 -13.87
N ILE A 265 -7.72 -14.92 -12.66
CA ILE A 265 -7.52 -15.71 -11.44
C ILE A 265 -8.16 -17.10 -11.58
N TYR A 266 -9.40 -17.17 -12.09
CA TYR A 266 -10.06 -18.46 -12.32
C TYR A 266 -9.25 -19.38 -13.25
N LYS A 267 -8.73 -18.85 -14.35
CA LYS A 267 -7.90 -19.63 -15.30
C LYS A 267 -6.57 -20.07 -14.69
N TYR A 268 -5.97 -19.24 -13.83
CA TYR A 268 -4.69 -19.55 -13.21
C TYR A 268 -4.81 -20.58 -12.09
N LEU A 269 -5.93 -20.60 -11.37
CA LEU A 269 -6.14 -21.53 -10.28
C LEU A 269 -6.26 -22.96 -10.79
N LYS A 270 -5.61 -23.88 -10.09
CA LYS A 270 -5.85 -25.32 -10.17
C LYS A 270 -7.29 -25.65 -9.79
N GLU A 271 -7.73 -26.86 -10.10
CA GLU A 271 -8.99 -27.39 -9.55
C GLU A 271 -8.92 -27.35 -8.01
N ASP A 272 -10.01 -26.99 -7.38
CA ASP A 272 -10.10 -26.77 -5.92
C ASP A 272 -9.22 -25.60 -5.38
N GLY A 273 -8.58 -24.83 -6.24
CA GLY A 273 -7.75 -23.68 -5.87
C GLY A 273 -8.53 -22.60 -5.13
N ILE A 274 -7.85 -21.87 -4.27
CA ILE A 274 -8.46 -20.86 -3.40
C ILE A 274 -8.19 -19.46 -3.92
N PHE A 275 -9.25 -18.67 -4.00
CA PHE A 275 -9.21 -17.23 -4.29
C PHE A 275 -9.60 -16.43 -3.05
N ALA A 276 -8.78 -15.49 -2.64
CA ALA A 276 -9.08 -14.57 -1.56
C ALA A 276 -8.87 -13.12 -2.01
N ILE A 277 -9.70 -12.22 -1.50
CA ILE A 277 -9.65 -10.79 -1.80
C ILE A 277 -9.87 -9.95 -0.55
N ASN A 278 -8.97 -9.00 -0.31
CA ASN A 278 -9.14 -8.01 0.75
C ASN A 278 -9.76 -6.74 0.17
N ILE A 279 -10.94 -6.39 0.61
CA ILE A 279 -11.69 -5.22 0.17
C ILE A 279 -12.50 -4.60 1.30
N LYS A 280 -12.82 -3.31 1.14
CA LYS A 280 -13.75 -2.57 1.97
C LYS A 280 -14.47 -1.51 1.14
N ASP A 281 -15.60 -1.06 1.64
CA ASP A 281 -16.28 0.10 1.10
C ASP A 281 -15.48 1.38 1.32
N ILE A 282 -15.60 2.31 0.39
CA ILE A 282 -14.85 3.56 0.42
C ILE A 282 -15.76 4.77 0.24
N VAL A 283 -15.32 5.92 0.75
CA VAL A 283 -15.94 7.21 0.47
C VAL A 283 -14.90 8.10 -0.22
N VAL A 284 -15.20 8.52 -1.43
CA VAL A 284 -14.36 9.42 -2.22
C VAL A 284 -15.22 10.61 -2.65
N ASN A 285 -14.76 11.84 -2.37
CA ASN A 285 -15.50 13.07 -2.69
C ASN A 285 -16.96 13.08 -2.17
N LYS A 286 -17.20 12.50 -0.98
CA LYS A 286 -18.52 12.34 -0.36
C LYS A 286 -19.47 11.38 -1.10
N ILE A 287 -18.99 10.64 -2.08
CA ILE A 287 -19.71 9.55 -2.73
C ILE A 287 -19.26 8.26 -2.09
N GLU A 288 -20.21 7.46 -1.64
CA GLU A 288 -19.95 6.12 -1.10
C GLU A 288 -19.96 5.11 -2.26
N TYR A 289 -18.91 4.26 -2.28
CA TYR A 289 -18.79 3.16 -3.24
C TYR A 289 -18.79 1.84 -2.45
N HIS A 290 -19.74 0.98 -2.74
CA HIS A 290 -19.95 -0.31 -2.08
C HIS A 290 -19.11 -1.41 -2.75
N LEU A 291 -17.78 -1.25 -2.72
CA LEU A 291 -16.86 -2.19 -3.36
C LEU A 291 -17.06 -3.62 -2.88
N THR A 292 -17.37 -3.78 -1.59
CA THR A 292 -17.62 -5.09 -0.98
C THR A 292 -18.77 -5.81 -1.66
N ASP A 293 -19.92 -5.15 -1.79
CA ASP A 293 -21.12 -5.75 -2.37
C ASP A 293 -20.95 -5.96 -3.89
N ASP A 294 -20.41 -4.98 -4.60
CA ASP A 294 -20.28 -5.04 -6.05
C ASP A 294 -19.28 -6.12 -6.51
N ILE A 295 -18.12 -6.22 -5.86
CA ILE A 295 -17.11 -7.22 -6.22
C ILE A 295 -17.57 -8.62 -5.82
N ASN A 296 -18.18 -8.80 -4.63
CA ASN A 296 -18.73 -10.10 -4.23
C ASN A 296 -19.86 -10.54 -5.19
N ARG A 297 -20.72 -9.62 -5.64
CA ARG A 297 -21.75 -9.90 -6.64
C ARG A 297 -21.12 -10.34 -7.97
N ILE A 298 -20.10 -9.65 -8.47
CA ILE A 298 -19.39 -10.03 -9.70
C ILE A 298 -18.80 -11.44 -9.57
N ILE A 299 -18.17 -11.78 -8.45
CA ILE A 299 -17.61 -13.11 -8.22
C ILE A 299 -18.71 -14.17 -8.23
N GLN A 300 -19.81 -13.96 -7.54
CA GLN A 300 -20.93 -14.89 -7.47
C GLN A 300 -21.65 -15.07 -8.81
N GLU A 301 -21.95 -13.97 -9.49
CA GLU A 301 -22.62 -13.99 -10.82
C GLU A 301 -21.75 -14.66 -11.90
N SER A 302 -20.44 -14.70 -11.72
CA SER A 302 -19.55 -15.41 -12.66
C SER A 302 -19.82 -16.91 -12.69
N GLY A 303 -20.39 -17.49 -11.63
CA GLY A 303 -20.61 -18.94 -11.50
C GLY A 303 -19.33 -19.77 -11.44
N LYS A 304 -18.18 -19.13 -11.20
CA LYS A 304 -16.84 -19.75 -11.21
C LYS A 304 -16.30 -20.11 -9.83
N PHE A 305 -16.93 -19.56 -8.79
CA PHE A 305 -16.43 -19.66 -7.42
C PHE A 305 -17.55 -19.93 -6.42
N GLU A 306 -17.25 -20.74 -5.44
CA GLU A 306 -18.09 -20.97 -4.26
C GLU A 306 -17.52 -20.19 -3.08
N PHE A 307 -18.37 -19.45 -2.34
CA PHE A 307 -17.97 -18.76 -1.12
C PHE A 307 -17.64 -19.75 -0.01
N VAL A 308 -16.47 -19.57 0.62
CA VAL A 308 -15.99 -20.44 1.70
C VAL A 308 -16.13 -19.77 3.07
N THR A 309 -15.54 -18.59 3.25
CA THR A 309 -15.50 -17.90 4.55
C THR A 309 -15.06 -16.44 4.41
N THR A 310 -15.08 -15.72 5.52
CA THR A 310 -14.52 -14.38 5.65
C THR A 310 -13.54 -14.36 6.83
N HIS A 311 -12.36 -13.79 6.61
CA HIS A 311 -11.43 -13.48 7.69
C HIS A 311 -11.53 -11.99 8.03
N ASP A 312 -11.57 -11.71 9.33
CA ASP A 312 -11.45 -10.35 9.85
C ASP A 312 -9.96 -9.99 9.92
N LEU A 313 -9.57 -8.87 9.33
CA LEU A 313 -8.26 -8.25 9.57
C LEU A 313 -8.24 -7.69 10.99
N LYS A 314 -8.46 -8.56 12.01
CA LYS A 314 -8.50 -8.14 13.39
C LYS A 314 -7.26 -7.38 13.79
N ASN A 315 -7.49 -6.09 13.85
CA ASN A 315 -6.84 -5.19 14.79
C ASN A 315 -5.33 -5.34 14.92
N ILE A 316 -4.62 -5.14 13.83
CA ILE A 316 -3.42 -4.36 13.99
C ILE A 316 -3.94 -2.97 14.35
N LYS A 317 -4.02 -2.71 15.66
CA LYS A 317 -4.30 -1.37 16.16
C LYS A 317 -3.35 -0.44 15.44
N ARG A 318 -3.84 0.17 14.35
CA ARG A 318 -3.17 1.30 13.72
C ARG A 318 -3.16 2.38 14.76
N THR A 319 -2.07 2.48 15.49
CA THR A 319 -1.93 3.20 16.75
C THR A 319 -2.20 4.70 16.64
N PHE A 320 -2.51 5.30 15.49
CA PHE A 320 -2.76 6.74 15.39
C PHE A 320 -3.79 7.20 14.35
N GLY A 321 -4.27 6.37 13.43
CA GLY A 321 -5.20 6.80 12.38
C GLY A 321 -6.68 6.62 12.74
N SER A 322 -7.06 5.51 13.33
CA SER A 322 -8.45 5.09 13.50
C SER A 322 -9.24 5.89 14.57
N ARG A 323 -8.59 6.34 15.63
CA ARG A 323 -9.28 7.14 16.68
C ARG A 323 -9.66 8.54 16.23
N TYR A 324 -9.00 9.12 15.26
CA TYR A 324 -9.31 10.47 14.78
C TYR A 324 -10.50 10.48 13.83
N TRP A 325 -10.65 9.46 13.00
CA TRP A 325 -11.74 9.33 12.04
C TRP A 325 -13.05 8.85 12.67
N ALA A 326 -12.98 7.95 13.64
CA ALA A 326 -14.14 7.46 14.39
C ALA A 326 -14.90 8.55 15.18
N LYS A 327 -14.30 9.71 15.37
CA LYS A 327 -14.88 10.80 16.20
C LYS A 327 -15.45 11.98 15.41
N HIS A 328 -15.16 12.11 14.12
CA HIS A 328 -15.41 13.38 13.42
C HIS A 328 -16.21 13.30 12.12
N GLU A 329 -16.53 12.14 11.59
CA GLU A 329 -17.37 12.02 10.41
C GLU A 329 -18.44 10.95 10.63
N THR A 330 -19.62 11.45 10.99
CA THR A 330 -20.95 10.91 10.64
C THR A 330 -21.12 9.40 10.67
N GLY A 331 -21.59 8.84 11.76
CA GLY A 331 -22.51 7.69 11.81
C GLY A 331 -22.11 6.35 11.15
N LEU A 332 -21.03 6.30 10.40
CA LEU A 332 -20.54 5.14 9.65
C LEU A 332 -19.42 4.37 10.38
N SER A 333 -19.15 4.71 11.63
CA SER A 333 -17.91 4.35 12.33
C SER A 333 -17.74 2.89 12.70
N ASP A 334 -18.77 2.07 12.69
CA ASP A 334 -18.72 0.72 13.27
C ASP A 334 -18.88 -0.42 12.26
N LYS A 335 -18.93 -0.16 10.95
CA LYS A 335 -19.23 -1.19 9.93
C LYS A 335 -18.21 -1.37 8.80
N ALA A 336 -17.19 -0.56 8.69
CA ALA A 336 -16.16 -0.76 7.66
C ALA A 336 -14.96 -1.54 8.19
N ASP A 337 -15.19 -2.76 8.68
CA ASP A 337 -14.11 -3.70 8.88
C ASP A 337 -13.56 -4.09 7.51
N GLU A 338 -12.26 -3.97 7.34
CA GLU A 338 -11.56 -4.41 6.13
C GLU A 338 -11.49 -5.93 6.20
N LEU A 339 -12.25 -6.61 5.33
CA LEU A 339 -12.45 -8.05 5.36
C LEU A 339 -11.69 -8.75 4.23
N ILE A 340 -11.32 -10.00 4.46
CA ILE A 340 -10.80 -10.90 3.44
C ILE A 340 -11.89 -11.93 3.13
N PHE A 341 -12.45 -11.85 1.94
CA PHE A 341 -13.41 -12.83 1.44
C PHE A 341 -12.69 -13.96 0.76
N VAL A 342 -13.08 -15.18 1.03
CA VAL A 342 -12.43 -16.41 0.54
C VAL A 342 -13.41 -17.24 -0.25
N TYR A 343 -12.98 -17.66 -1.41
CA TYR A 343 -13.72 -18.46 -2.38
C TYR A 343 -12.90 -19.67 -2.83
N LYS A 344 -13.58 -20.68 -3.28
CA LYS A 344 -13.01 -21.88 -3.90
C LYS A 344 -13.43 -21.93 -5.37
N LYS A 345 -12.51 -22.28 -6.25
CA LYS A 345 -12.81 -22.57 -7.66
C LYS A 345 -13.72 -23.78 -7.78
N ILE A 346 -14.77 -23.70 -8.63
CA ILE A 346 -15.72 -24.77 -8.95
C ILE A 346 -15.73 -25.05 -10.44
#